data_8d23429d1a7c725ede67b54ead42e72b
#
_entry.id   8d23429d1a7c725ede67b54ead42e72b
#
_cell.length_a   1.000
_cell.length_b   1.000
_cell.length_c   1.000
_cell.angle_alpha   90.00
_cell.angle_beta   90.00
_cell.angle_gamma   90.00
#
_symmetry.space_group_name_H-M   'P 1'
#
loop_
_entity.id
_entity.type
_entity.pdbx_description
1 polymer ?
#
loop_
_entity_poly.entity_id
_entity_poly.type
_entity_poly.pdbx_seq_one_letter_code
_entity_poly.pdbx_strand_id
1 'polypeptide(L)'
;MDVVLADALTRKAAAIIDPAVRVQLFHSIIAARPREELREALGVLIERAGLRDTHAGVALLSLQQAIALLPDADRILYTGSVPPPEAEAKPEHHVVDPDAPDAPPRDEENGVRLPNYGFGRTPTLGERKSLARRPDRKTLEKVLRDPHPDVIALLLQNPRLTEDDVVRMCARRPGLPEVLVRVFASTRWSIRPAVRRALAMNPATPDMLVAAVVPLLGPDDLRQIAQDERVLPSVRRRCLEILARLSPPEGDASPSIH
;
A
#
# COMPACT_ATOMS: atom_id res chain seq x y z
N MET A 1 5.64 -19.10 18.09
CA MET A 1 5.01 -18.68 16.81
C MET A 1 3.52 -18.91 16.95
N ASP A 2 2.74 -17.84 17.05
CA ASP A 2 1.32 -17.96 17.39
C ASP A 2 0.45 -18.29 16.16
N VAL A 3 0.54 -19.55 15.75
CA VAL A 3 -0.27 -20.12 14.67
C VAL A 3 -1.77 -20.05 15.01
N VAL A 4 -2.12 -20.09 16.31
CA VAL A 4 -3.51 -20.08 16.79
C VAL A 4 -4.20 -18.77 16.47
N LEU A 5 -3.52 -17.63 16.68
CA LEU A 5 -4.08 -16.32 16.35
C LEU A 5 -4.20 -16.14 14.82
N ALA A 6 -3.20 -16.55 14.05
CA ALA A 6 -3.27 -16.51 12.59
C ALA A 6 -4.44 -17.34 12.04
N ASP A 7 -4.68 -18.54 12.58
CA ASP A 7 -5.82 -19.39 12.23
C ASP A 7 -7.16 -18.74 12.60
N ALA A 8 -7.23 -18.10 13.76
CA ALA A 8 -8.43 -17.39 14.19
C ALA A 8 -8.72 -16.20 13.28
N LEU A 9 -7.70 -15.41 12.92
CA LEU A 9 -7.82 -14.29 11.98
C LEU A 9 -8.25 -14.77 10.60
N THR A 10 -7.66 -15.85 10.09
CA THR A 10 -8.00 -16.43 8.80
C THR A 10 -9.47 -16.88 8.76
N ARG A 11 -9.95 -17.61 9.79
CA ARG A 11 -11.35 -18.02 9.89
C ARG A 11 -12.31 -16.83 9.97
N LYS A 12 -11.97 -15.81 10.75
CA LYS A 12 -12.79 -14.57 10.84
C LYS A 12 -12.84 -13.83 9.52
N ALA A 13 -11.71 -13.75 8.81
CA ALA A 13 -11.65 -13.12 7.50
C ALA A 13 -12.48 -13.86 6.45
N ALA A 14 -12.50 -15.18 6.49
CA ALA A 14 -13.31 -16.02 5.60
C ALA A 14 -14.82 -15.91 5.88
N ALA A 15 -15.20 -15.75 7.16
CA ALA A 15 -16.60 -15.67 7.58
C ALA A 15 -17.27 -14.31 7.26
N ILE A 16 -16.50 -13.24 7.11
CA ILE A 16 -17.03 -11.89 6.91
C ILE A 16 -16.81 -11.47 5.46
N ILE A 17 -17.88 -11.37 4.69
CA ILE A 17 -17.82 -11.00 3.27
C ILE A 17 -17.47 -9.52 3.08
N ASP A 18 -18.06 -8.64 3.91
CA ASP A 18 -17.83 -7.20 3.81
C ASP A 18 -16.41 -6.79 4.27
N PRO A 19 -15.58 -6.22 3.38
CA PRO A 19 -14.23 -5.81 3.72
C PRO A 19 -14.16 -4.72 4.81
N ALA A 20 -15.13 -3.80 4.85
CA ALA A 20 -15.13 -2.72 5.85
C ALA A 20 -15.41 -3.27 7.25
N VAL A 21 -16.36 -4.20 7.37
CA VAL A 21 -16.66 -4.89 8.63
C VAL A 21 -15.45 -5.71 9.11
N ARG A 22 -14.75 -6.38 8.19
CA ARG A 22 -13.50 -7.10 8.53
C ARG A 22 -12.45 -6.17 9.10
N VAL A 23 -12.21 -5.02 8.46
CA VAL A 23 -11.21 -4.04 8.93
C VAL A 23 -11.58 -3.51 10.30
N GLN A 24 -12.85 -3.21 10.56
CA GLN A 24 -13.31 -2.77 11.89
C GLN A 24 -13.11 -3.85 12.96
N LEU A 25 -13.47 -5.10 12.65
CA LEU A 25 -13.20 -6.22 13.55
C LEU A 25 -11.71 -6.36 13.84
N PHE A 26 -10.88 -6.29 12.82
CA PHE A 26 -9.43 -6.43 12.99
C PHE A 26 -8.85 -5.27 13.76
N HIS A 27 -9.36 -4.06 13.58
CA HIS A 27 -8.99 -2.91 14.41
C HIS A 27 -9.29 -3.14 15.89
N SER A 28 -10.45 -3.72 16.21
CA SER A 28 -10.77 -4.08 17.61
C SER A 28 -9.88 -5.20 18.17
N ILE A 29 -9.47 -6.15 17.32
CA ILE A 29 -8.52 -7.21 17.70
C ILE A 29 -7.14 -6.61 18.01
N ILE A 30 -6.66 -5.67 17.20
CA ILE A 30 -5.38 -4.98 17.41
C ILE A 30 -5.39 -4.25 18.77
N ALA A 31 -6.50 -3.58 19.09
CA ALA A 31 -6.64 -2.86 20.36
C ALA A 31 -6.65 -3.79 21.59
N ALA A 32 -7.08 -5.06 21.43
CA ALA A 32 -7.27 -6.01 22.52
C ALA A 32 -6.10 -7.00 22.71
N ARG A 33 -5.07 -6.96 21.86
CA ARG A 33 -4.00 -7.96 21.84
C ARG A 33 -2.61 -7.35 22.04
N PRO A 34 -1.68 -8.11 22.69
CA PRO A 34 -0.28 -7.76 22.75
C PRO A 34 0.33 -7.63 21.34
N ARG A 35 1.20 -6.65 21.15
CA ARG A 35 1.83 -6.36 19.86
C ARG A 35 2.68 -7.50 19.34
N GLU A 36 3.30 -8.26 20.22
CA GLU A 36 4.14 -9.39 19.84
C GLU A 36 3.34 -10.54 19.24
N GLU A 37 2.19 -10.87 19.83
CA GLU A 37 1.28 -11.86 19.25
C GLU A 37 0.80 -11.46 17.85
N LEU A 38 0.51 -10.18 17.65
CA LEU A 38 0.08 -9.65 16.36
C LEU A 38 1.21 -9.70 15.32
N ARG A 39 2.45 -9.43 15.74
CA ARG A 39 3.63 -9.51 14.88
C ARG A 39 3.89 -10.94 14.43
N GLU A 40 3.81 -11.90 15.34
CA GLU A 40 3.97 -13.32 15.03
C GLU A 40 2.86 -13.82 14.09
N ALA A 41 1.61 -13.49 14.41
CA ALA A 41 0.47 -13.83 13.55
C ALA A 41 0.60 -13.21 12.15
N LEU A 42 1.09 -11.98 12.07
CA LEU A 42 1.35 -11.30 10.80
C LEU A 42 2.41 -12.04 9.98
N GLY A 43 3.49 -12.49 10.59
CA GLY A 43 4.53 -13.31 9.96
C GLY A 43 3.95 -14.59 9.35
N VAL A 44 3.12 -15.32 10.09
CA VAL A 44 2.45 -16.53 9.62
C VAL A 44 1.49 -16.25 8.46
N LEU A 45 0.73 -15.14 8.54
CA LEU A 45 -0.19 -14.75 7.46
C LEU A 45 0.54 -14.36 6.18
N ILE A 46 1.69 -13.67 6.29
CA ILE A 46 2.55 -13.32 5.15
C ILE A 46 3.07 -14.58 4.46
N GLU A 47 3.54 -15.55 5.24
CA GLU A 47 4.04 -16.81 4.71
C GLU A 47 2.95 -17.59 3.98
N ARG A 48 1.79 -17.78 4.61
CA ARG A 48 0.66 -18.51 4.01
C ARG A 48 0.11 -17.81 2.77
N ALA A 49 -0.02 -16.49 2.79
CA ALA A 49 -0.45 -15.72 1.62
C ALA A 49 0.55 -15.88 0.46
N GLY A 50 1.85 -15.91 0.76
CA GLY A 50 2.90 -16.22 -0.22
C GLY A 50 2.74 -17.61 -0.84
N LEU A 51 2.22 -18.58 -0.08
CA LEU A 51 1.88 -19.94 -0.56
C LEU A 51 0.49 -20.05 -1.20
N ARG A 52 -0.14 -18.93 -1.52
CA ARG A 52 -1.47 -18.85 -2.17
C ARG A 52 -2.65 -19.28 -1.33
N ASP A 53 -2.53 -19.30 -0.01
CA ASP A 53 -3.70 -19.40 0.86
C ASP A 53 -4.53 -18.12 0.73
N THR A 54 -5.65 -18.20 0.00
CA THR A 54 -6.55 -17.08 -0.28
C THR A 54 -7.15 -16.48 0.99
N HIS A 55 -7.49 -17.31 1.97
CA HIS A 55 -8.08 -16.83 3.21
C HIS A 55 -7.05 -16.15 4.10
N ALA A 56 -5.83 -16.67 4.16
CA ALA A 56 -4.72 -15.99 4.81
C ALA A 56 -4.38 -14.66 4.12
N GLY A 57 -4.45 -14.60 2.79
CA GLY A 57 -4.28 -13.37 2.02
C GLY A 57 -5.33 -12.31 2.35
N VAL A 58 -6.60 -12.70 2.49
CA VAL A 58 -7.69 -11.80 2.90
C VAL A 58 -7.49 -11.33 4.34
N ALA A 59 -7.09 -12.22 5.25
CA ALA A 59 -6.78 -11.88 6.63
C ALA A 59 -5.60 -10.90 6.73
N LEU A 60 -4.52 -11.17 6.00
CA LEU A 60 -3.34 -10.32 5.91
C LEU A 60 -3.71 -8.91 5.46
N LEU A 61 -4.44 -8.79 4.35
CA LEU A 61 -4.86 -7.51 3.81
C LEU A 61 -5.71 -6.73 4.83
N SER A 62 -6.69 -7.39 5.44
CA SER A 62 -7.59 -6.73 6.41
C SER A 62 -6.86 -6.29 7.68
N LEU A 63 -5.91 -7.09 8.16
CA LEU A 63 -5.09 -6.76 9.32
C LEU A 63 -4.18 -5.55 9.05
N GLN A 64 -3.53 -5.54 7.90
CA GLN A 64 -2.66 -4.43 7.51
C GLN A 64 -3.45 -3.14 7.24
N GLN A 65 -4.64 -3.25 6.68
CA GLN A 65 -5.54 -2.09 6.53
C GLN A 65 -5.94 -1.51 7.88
N ALA A 66 -6.25 -2.36 8.84
CA ALA A 66 -6.57 -1.93 10.20
C ALA A 66 -5.36 -1.25 10.88
N ILE A 67 -4.14 -1.78 10.70
CA ILE A 67 -2.91 -1.16 11.17
C ILE A 67 -2.67 0.21 10.49
N ALA A 68 -2.94 0.33 9.19
CA ALA A 68 -2.77 1.57 8.44
C ALA A 68 -3.73 2.69 8.87
N LEU A 69 -4.80 2.36 9.61
CA LEU A 69 -5.73 3.33 10.18
C LEU A 69 -5.34 3.79 11.60
N LEU A 70 -4.34 3.16 12.21
CA LEU A 70 -3.83 3.57 13.52
C LEU A 70 -3.05 4.90 13.42
N PRO A 71 -2.93 5.65 14.53
CA PRO A 71 -2.01 6.79 14.64
C PRO A 71 -0.57 6.39 14.29
N ASP A 72 0.23 7.33 13.80
CA ASP A 72 1.58 7.04 13.30
C ASP A 72 2.51 6.35 14.31
N ALA A 73 2.38 6.70 15.60
CA ALA A 73 3.14 6.06 16.66
C ALA A 73 2.85 4.55 16.78
N ASP A 74 1.61 4.14 16.63
CA ASP A 74 1.21 2.74 16.68
C ASP A 74 1.60 1.97 15.42
N ARG A 75 1.58 2.63 14.26
CA ARG A 75 2.08 2.04 13.00
C ARG A 75 3.55 1.68 13.09
N ILE A 76 4.38 2.56 13.62
CA ILE A 76 5.83 2.34 13.79
C ILE A 76 6.12 1.09 14.61
N LEU A 77 5.30 0.80 15.62
CA LEU A 77 5.50 -0.35 16.50
C LEU A 77 5.18 -1.70 15.83
N TYR A 78 4.29 -1.72 14.83
CA TYR A 78 4.02 -2.92 14.02
C TYR A 78 4.98 -3.08 12.84
N THR A 79 5.65 -2.01 12.41
CA THR A 79 6.62 -2.03 11.30
C THR A 79 8.05 -2.31 11.72
N GLY A 80 8.36 -2.17 13.01
CA GLY A 80 9.71 -2.15 13.57
C GLY A 80 10.49 -3.45 13.58
N SER A 81 10.19 -4.43 12.74
CA SER A 81 10.95 -5.69 12.69
C SER A 81 11.66 -5.99 11.36
N VAL A 82 11.62 -5.05 10.42
CA VAL A 82 12.51 -5.08 9.25
C VAL A 82 13.54 -3.96 9.48
N PRO A 83 14.84 -4.26 9.61
CA PRO A 83 15.83 -3.21 9.63
C PRO A 83 15.64 -2.36 8.37
N PRO A 84 15.69 -1.02 8.47
CA PRO A 84 15.63 -0.18 7.30
C PRO A 84 16.70 -0.70 6.33
N PRO A 85 16.39 -0.88 5.04
CA PRO A 85 17.41 -1.15 4.06
C PRO A 85 18.48 -0.06 4.23
N GLU A 86 19.74 -0.45 4.29
CA GLU A 86 20.86 0.50 4.23
C GLU A 86 20.47 1.55 3.20
N ALA A 87 20.52 2.81 3.59
CA ALA A 87 19.94 3.93 2.87
C ALA A 87 20.32 3.87 1.38
N GLU A 88 19.51 3.21 0.59
CA GLU A 88 19.61 3.27 -0.87
C GLU A 88 19.42 4.73 -1.23
N ALA A 89 20.44 5.32 -1.84
CA ALA A 89 20.52 6.72 -2.18
C ALA A 89 19.19 7.21 -2.77
N LYS A 90 18.53 8.10 -2.06
CA LYS A 90 17.34 8.78 -2.58
C LYS A 90 17.74 9.42 -3.90
N PRO A 91 17.00 9.20 -5.00
CA PRO A 91 17.30 9.89 -6.24
C PRO A 91 17.33 11.39 -5.96
N GLU A 92 18.43 12.04 -6.34
CA GLU A 92 18.64 13.48 -6.16
C GLU A 92 17.46 14.23 -6.77
N HIS A 93 16.69 14.91 -5.93
CA HIS A 93 15.65 15.80 -6.38
C HIS A 93 16.32 17.03 -7.01
N HIS A 94 15.97 17.34 -8.25
CA HIS A 94 16.26 18.64 -8.83
C HIS A 94 15.75 19.72 -7.88
N VAL A 95 16.70 20.39 -7.22
CA VAL A 95 16.43 21.54 -6.35
C VAL A 95 15.99 22.69 -7.27
N VAL A 96 14.68 22.87 -7.39
CA VAL A 96 14.11 24.09 -7.96
C VAL A 96 14.12 25.12 -6.83
N ASP A 97 14.69 26.30 -7.11
CA ASP A 97 14.78 27.42 -6.18
C ASP A 97 13.41 27.64 -5.48
N PRO A 98 13.35 27.49 -4.15
CA PRO A 98 12.09 27.59 -3.41
C PRO A 98 11.48 28.99 -3.40
N ASP A 99 12.27 30.02 -3.69
CA ASP A 99 11.91 31.43 -3.56
C ASP A 99 11.65 32.16 -4.90
N ALA A 100 11.48 31.40 -5.99
CA ALA A 100 11.09 32.00 -7.27
C ALA A 100 9.71 32.69 -7.15
N PRO A 101 9.55 33.95 -7.60
CA PRO A 101 8.34 34.76 -7.41
C PRO A 101 7.06 34.15 -8.04
N ASP A 102 7.18 33.19 -8.94
CA ASP A 102 6.08 32.44 -9.58
C ASP A 102 5.97 30.99 -9.10
N ALA A 103 6.59 30.61 -7.99
CA ALA A 103 6.50 29.24 -7.49
C ALA A 103 5.05 28.92 -7.08
N PRO A 104 4.49 27.76 -7.52
CA PRO A 104 3.15 27.37 -7.11
C PRO A 104 3.05 27.19 -5.60
N PRO A 105 1.89 27.52 -5.01
CA PRO A 105 1.68 27.42 -3.57
C PRO A 105 1.97 26.01 -3.06
N ARG A 106 2.49 25.94 -1.84
CA ARG A 106 2.79 24.68 -1.15
C ARG A 106 1.69 24.35 -0.14
N ASP A 107 1.52 23.08 0.14
CA ASP A 107 0.68 22.62 1.22
C ASP A 107 1.33 22.99 2.56
N GLU A 108 0.54 23.58 3.47
CA GLU A 108 1.04 24.09 4.76
C GLU A 108 1.56 22.99 5.67
N GLU A 109 1.03 21.76 5.54
CA GLU A 109 1.35 20.64 6.43
C GLU A 109 2.58 19.85 5.98
N ASN A 110 2.74 19.63 4.67
CA ASN A 110 3.82 18.78 4.14
C ASN A 110 4.79 19.48 3.19
N GLY A 111 4.61 20.78 2.95
CA GLY A 111 5.49 21.62 2.11
C GLY A 111 5.47 21.26 0.61
N VAL A 112 4.65 20.32 0.20
CA VAL A 112 4.56 19.84 -1.19
C VAL A 112 3.75 20.81 -2.04
N ARG A 113 4.15 20.98 -3.30
CA ARG A 113 3.46 21.88 -4.25
C ARG A 113 2.02 21.44 -4.49
N LEU A 114 1.10 22.43 -4.38
CA LEU A 114 -0.30 22.21 -4.69
C LEU A 114 -0.55 22.25 -6.20
N PRO A 115 -1.50 21.46 -6.70
CA PRO A 115 -1.95 21.58 -8.07
C PRO A 115 -2.69 22.90 -8.28
N ASN A 116 -2.64 23.43 -9.50
CA ASN A 116 -3.42 24.62 -9.86
C ASN A 116 -4.90 24.28 -9.94
N TYR A 117 -5.66 24.67 -8.93
CA TYR A 117 -7.11 24.47 -8.87
C TYR A 117 -7.91 25.50 -9.70
N GLY A 118 -7.26 26.57 -10.16
CA GLY A 118 -7.92 27.60 -10.98
C GLY A 118 -8.63 28.69 -10.19
N PHE A 119 -8.34 28.86 -8.91
CA PHE A 119 -8.95 29.90 -8.06
C PHE A 119 -8.22 31.24 -8.07
N GLY A 120 -7.06 31.35 -8.73
CA GLY A 120 -6.21 32.56 -8.66
C GLY A 120 -5.59 32.82 -7.28
N ARG A 121 -5.86 31.94 -6.29
CA ARG A 121 -5.29 31.93 -4.94
C ARG A 121 -5.10 30.48 -4.46
N THR A 122 -4.36 30.32 -3.39
CA THR A 122 -4.24 29.02 -2.71
C THR A 122 -5.58 28.60 -2.09
N PRO A 123 -6.18 27.45 -2.46
CA PRO A 123 -7.39 26.98 -1.83
C PRO A 123 -7.08 26.42 -0.44
N THR A 124 -7.99 26.67 0.49
CA THR A 124 -7.91 26.12 1.84
C THR A 124 -8.09 24.59 1.81
N LEU A 125 -7.63 23.89 2.85
CA LEU A 125 -7.83 22.44 2.98
C LEU A 125 -9.31 22.06 2.90
N GLY A 126 -10.20 22.84 3.51
CA GLY A 126 -11.65 22.64 3.45
C GLY A 126 -12.21 22.72 2.04
N GLU A 127 -11.76 23.68 1.24
CA GLU A 127 -12.13 23.83 -0.17
C GLU A 127 -11.63 22.62 -0.99
N ARG A 128 -10.37 22.19 -0.79
CA ARG A 128 -9.78 21.02 -1.45
C ARG A 128 -10.57 19.73 -1.11
N LYS A 129 -10.92 19.53 0.16
CA LYS A 129 -11.79 18.45 0.62
C LYS A 129 -13.18 18.49 -0.03
N SER A 130 -13.75 19.68 -0.22
CA SER A 130 -15.02 19.86 -0.93
C SER A 130 -14.89 19.51 -2.41
N LEU A 131 -13.79 19.89 -3.08
CA LEU A 131 -13.54 19.55 -4.48
C LEU A 131 -13.39 18.05 -4.69
N ALA A 132 -12.79 17.33 -3.75
CA ALA A 132 -12.61 15.87 -3.81
C ALA A 132 -13.95 15.10 -3.90
N ARG A 133 -15.04 15.69 -3.38
CA ARG A 133 -16.39 15.10 -3.43
C ARG A 133 -17.16 15.39 -4.73
N ARG A 134 -16.70 16.35 -5.54
CA ARG A 134 -17.41 16.75 -6.76
C ARG A 134 -17.28 15.67 -7.85
N PRO A 135 -18.35 15.38 -8.60
CA PRO A 135 -18.32 14.37 -9.65
C PRO A 135 -17.75 14.88 -10.99
N ASP A 136 -17.25 16.12 -11.04
CA ASP A 136 -16.72 16.72 -12.26
C ASP A 136 -15.33 16.18 -12.60
N ARG A 137 -15.16 15.65 -13.81
CA ARG A 137 -13.91 15.03 -14.27
C ARG A 137 -12.72 15.99 -14.27
N LYS A 138 -12.94 17.25 -14.69
CA LYS A 138 -11.86 18.25 -14.72
C LYS A 138 -11.35 18.58 -13.32
N THR A 139 -12.26 18.63 -12.36
CA THR A 139 -11.92 18.82 -10.95
C THR A 139 -11.18 17.60 -10.39
N LEU A 140 -11.68 16.38 -10.69
CA LEU A 140 -11.02 15.14 -10.25
C LEU A 140 -9.56 15.07 -10.71
N GLU A 141 -9.26 15.41 -11.95
CA GLU A 141 -7.89 15.40 -12.48
C GLU A 141 -6.93 16.33 -11.74
N LYS A 142 -7.43 17.43 -11.20
CA LYS A 142 -6.65 18.33 -10.34
C LYS A 142 -6.46 17.70 -8.95
N VAL A 143 -7.53 17.22 -8.34
CA VAL A 143 -7.51 16.62 -6.99
C VAL A 143 -6.66 15.34 -6.93
N LEU A 144 -6.57 14.58 -8.02
CA LEU A 144 -5.66 13.41 -8.12
C LEU A 144 -4.19 13.74 -7.85
N ARG A 145 -3.82 15.01 -7.92
CA ARG A 145 -2.45 15.50 -7.67
C ARG A 145 -2.30 16.19 -6.32
N ASP A 146 -3.37 16.23 -5.53
CA ASP A 146 -3.32 16.84 -4.19
C ASP A 146 -2.38 16.02 -3.29
N PRO A 147 -1.48 16.66 -2.56
CA PRO A 147 -0.54 15.97 -1.68
C PRO A 147 -1.14 15.58 -0.33
N HIS A 148 -2.28 16.15 0.05
CA HIS A 148 -2.81 15.98 1.40
C HIS A 148 -3.57 14.66 1.55
N PRO A 149 -3.22 13.80 2.53
CA PRO A 149 -3.80 12.47 2.69
C PRO A 149 -5.32 12.49 2.94
N ASP A 150 -5.83 13.49 3.65
CA ASP A 150 -7.26 13.60 3.91
C ASP A 150 -8.08 14.00 2.66
N VAL A 151 -7.51 14.81 1.78
CA VAL A 151 -8.14 15.13 0.48
C VAL A 151 -8.23 13.86 -0.36
N ILE A 152 -7.15 13.08 -0.38
CA ILE A 152 -7.11 11.79 -1.08
C ILE A 152 -8.09 10.79 -0.46
N ALA A 153 -8.20 10.73 0.87
CA ALA A 153 -9.16 9.84 1.53
C ALA A 153 -10.62 10.09 1.08
N LEU A 154 -10.98 11.37 0.89
CA LEU A 154 -12.30 11.74 0.36
C LEU A 154 -12.44 11.46 -1.14
N LEU A 155 -11.37 11.71 -1.90
CA LEU A 155 -11.33 11.40 -3.33
C LEU A 155 -11.53 9.90 -3.59
N LEU A 156 -10.93 9.02 -2.79
CA LEU A 156 -11.06 7.56 -2.91
C LEU A 156 -12.50 7.06 -2.73
N GLN A 157 -13.36 7.84 -2.09
CA GLN A 157 -14.79 7.57 -1.93
C GLN A 157 -15.63 8.10 -3.11
N ASN A 158 -15.06 8.92 -4.00
CA ASN A 158 -15.79 9.53 -5.10
C ASN A 158 -16.27 8.45 -6.09
N PRO A 159 -17.58 8.41 -6.45
CA PRO A 159 -18.12 7.38 -7.34
C PRO A 159 -17.60 7.50 -8.78
N ARG A 160 -17.11 8.66 -9.19
CA ARG A 160 -16.54 8.89 -10.53
C ARG A 160 -15.07 8.54 -10.66
N LEU A 161 -14.42 8.18 -9.54
CA LEU A 161 -13.02 7.75 -9.56
C LEU A 161 -12.92 6.36 -10.19
N THR A 162 -12.00 6.21 -11.14
CA THR A 162 -11.74 4.95 -11.85
C THR A 162 -10.50 4.23 -11.29
N GLU A 163 -10.38 2.94 -11.60
CA GLU A 163 -9.19 2.16 -11.23
C GLU A 163 -7.91 2.75 -11.84
N ASP A 164 -7.98 3.17 -13.11
CA ASP A 164 -6.84 3.79 -13.81
C ASP A 164 -6.38 5.08 -13.13
N ASP A 165 -7.32 5.86 -12.56
CA ASP A 165 -6.97 7.06 -11.81
C ASP A 165 -6.16 6.72 -10.56
N VAL A 166 -6.59 5.69 -9.85
CA VAL A 166 -5.90 5.23 -8.63
C VAL A 166 -4.55 4.60 -8.96
N VAL A 167 -4.46 3.82 -10.02
CA VAL A 167 -3.19 3.26 -10.51
C VAL A 167 -2.21 4.38 -10.87
N ARG A 168 -2.66 5.41 -11.61
CA ARG A 168 -1.83 6.57 -11.95
C ARG A 168 -1.37 7.33 -10.71
N MET A 169 -2.24 7.46 -9.70
CA MET A 169 -1.89 8.08 -8.42
C MET A 169 -0.80 7.28 -7.70
N CYS A 170 -0.94 5.96 -7.62
CA CYS A 170 0.05 5.07 -7.02
C CYS A 170 1.37 5.00 -7.81
N ALA A 171 1.33 5.17 -9.13
CA ALA A 171 2.53 5.14 -9.98
C ALA A 171 3.30 6.46 -10.00
N ARG A 172 2.75 7.53 -9.45
CA ARG A 172 3.35 8.88 -9.48
C ARG A 172 4.67 8.91 -8.72
N ARG A 173 5.65 9.62 -9.31
CA ARG A 173 6.98 9.85 -8.72
C ARG A 173 7.33 11.34 -8.79
N PRO A 174 7.81 11.95 -7.69
CA PRO A 174 7.95 11.35 -6.37
C PRO A 174 6.58 10.97 -5.78
N GLY A 175 6.52 9.82 -5.11
CA GLY A 175 5.35 9.37 -4.36
C GLY A 175 5.33 10.00 -2.96
N LEU A 176 4.13 10.11 -2.40
CA LEU A 176 3.94 10.54 -1.02
C LEU A 176 3.48 9.34 -0.18
N PRO A 177 4.28 8.90 0.79
CA PRO A 177 3.97 7.72 1.62
C PRO A 177 2.56 7.77 2.22
N GLU A 178 2.14 8.91 2.75
CA GLU A 178 0.84 9.11 3.38
C GLU A 178 -0.32 8.91 2.40
N VAL A 179 -0.15 9.35 1.16
CA VAL A 179 -1.14 9.13 0.08
C VAL A 179 -1.23 7.64 -0.25
N LEU A 180 -0.09 6.95 -0.38
CA LEU A 180 -0.06 5.51 -0.67
C LEU A 180 -0.67 4.69 0.48
N VAL A 181 -0.45 5.10 1.74
CA VAL A 181 -1.12 4.53 2.91
C VAL A 181 -2.63 4.69 2.81
N ARG A 182 -3.14 5.87 2.42
CA ARG A 182 -4.59 6.09 2.26
C ARG A 182 -5.20 5.23 1.15
N VAL A 183 -4.51 5.07 0.03
CA VAL A 183 -4.95 4.15 -1.04
C VAL A 183 -5.02 2.72 -0.53
N PHE A 184 -3.98 2.26 0.15
CA PHE A 184 -3.94 0.91 0.73
C PHE A 184 -5.03 0.69 1.78
N ALA A 185 -5.30 1.67 2.64
CA ALA A 185 -6.36 1.61 3.65
C ALA A 185 -7.78 1.57 3.05
N SER A 186 -7.93 1.97 1.79
CA SER A 186 -9.23 1.93 1.10
C SER A 186 -9.61 0.51 0.71
N THR A 187 -10.66 -0.05 1.35
CA THR A 187 -11.16 -1.41 1.08
C THR A 187 -11.69 -1.56 -0.35
N ARG A 188 -12.11 -0.47 -0.99
CA ARG A 188 -12.55 -0.46 -2.39
C ARG A 188 -11.39 -0.67 -3.37
N TRP A 189 -10.23 -0.08 -3.10
CA TRP A 189 -9.15 0.01 -4.06
C TRP A 189 -8.01 -0.99 -3.82
N SER A 190 -7.66 -1.26 -2.57
CA SER A 190 -6.57 -2.18 -2.22
C SER A 190 -6.81 -3.64 -2.62
N ILE A 191 -8.07 -4.02 -2.86
CA ILE A 191 -8.41 -5.36 -3.39
C ILE A 191 -8.12 -5.51 -4.88
N ARG A 192 -7.91 -4.40 -5.62
CA ARG A 192 -7.67 -4.40 -7.05
C ARG A 192 -6.22 -4.80 -7.38
N PRO A 193 -6.00 -5.83 -8.23
CA PRO A 193 -4.66 -6.30 -8.55
C PRO A 193 -3.75 -5.21 -9.14
N ALA A 194 -4.27 -4.40 -10.08
CA ALA A 194 -3.50 -3.32 -10.69
C ALA A 194 -3.06 -2.25 -9.68
N VAL A 195 -3.91 -1.92 -8.69
CA VAL A 195 -3.56 -0.99 -7.61
C VAL A 195 -2.47 -1.58 -6.72
N ARG A 196 -2.60 -2.86 -6.32
CA ARG A 196 -1.56 -3.56 -5.54
C ARG A 196 -0.22 -3.58 -6.26
N ARG A 197 -0.23 -3.89 -7.56
CA ARG A 197 0.98 -3.85 -8.38
C ARG A 197 1.61 -2.45 -8.40
N ALA A 198 0.81 -1.40 -8.62
CA ALA A 198 1.30 -0.02 -8.64
C ALA A 198 1.89 0.41 -7.29
N LEU A 199 1.28 -0.01 -6.16
CA LEU A 199 1.82 0.20 -4.82
C LEU A 199 3.16 -0.52 -4.64
N ALA A 200 3.26 -1.80 -5.02
CA ALA A 200 4.51 -2.57 -4.89
C ALA A 200 5.67 -1.99 -5.70
N MET A 201 5.38 -1.37 -6.84
CA MET A 201 6.38 -0.77 -7.74
C MET A 201 6.82 0.63 -7.33
N ASN A 202 6.11 1.32 -6.42
CA ASN A 202 6.45 2.67 -6.03
C ASN A 202 7.48 2.68 -4.89
N PRO A 203 8.65 3.30 -5.08
CA PRO A 203 9.71 3.32 -4.06
C PRO A 203 9.34 4.10 -2.80
N ALA A 204 8.31 4.98 -2.85
CA ALA A 204 7.81 5.69 -1.68
C ALA A 204 6.80 4.86 -0.87
N THR A 205 6.45 3.64 -1.31
CA THR A 205 5.54 2.78 -0.55
C THR A 205 6.24 2.26 0.70
N PRO A 206 5.67 2.48 1.90
CA PRO A 206 6.25 1.97 3.14
C PRO A 206 6.44 0.44 3.11
N ASP A 207 7.53 -0.05 3.68
CA ASP A 207 7.90 -1.47 3.67
C ASP A 207 6.80 -2.39 4.22
N MET A 208 6.06 -1.93 5.23
CA MET A 208 4.91 -2.68 5.77
C MET A 208 3.83 -2.94 4.70
N LEU A 209 3.56 -1.94 3.85
CA LEU A 209 2.59 -2.08 2.78
C LEU A 209 3.10 -3.01 1.70
N VAL A 210 4.38 -2.90 1.35
CA VAL A 210 5.05 -3.82 0.42
C VAL A 210 4.95 -5.26 0.95
N ALA A 211 5.22 -5.47 2.24
CA ALA A 211 5.12 -6.77 2.89
C ALA A 211 3.71 -7.37 2.81
N ALA A 212 2.68 -6.55 2.89
CA ALA A 212 1.29 -6.98 2.79
C ALA A 212 0.84 -7.22 1.35
N VAL A 213 1.31 -6.41 0.41
CA VAL A 213 0.82 -6.38 -0.98
C VAL A 213 1.49 -7.44 -1.85
N VAL A 214 2.82 -7.59 -1.73
CA VAL A 214 3.61 -8.48 -2.61
C VAL A 214 3.13 -9.95 -2.55
N PRO A 215 2.81 -10.56 -1.39
CA PRO A 215 2.28 -11.92 -1.33
C PRO A 215 0.94 -12.11 -2.05
N LEU A 216 0.20 -11.03 -2.28
CA LEU A 216 -1.11 -11.06 -2.93
C LEU A 216 -1.05 -10.84 -4.45
N LEU A 217 0.15 -10.62 -5.01
CA LEU A 217 0.35 -10.45 -6.45
C LEU A 217 0.31 -11.78 -7.19
N GLY A 218 -0.10 -11.75 -8.46
CA GLY A 218 -0.04 -12.89 -9.36
C GLY A 218 1.40 -13.31 -9.71
N PRO A 219 1.65 -14.58 -10.11
CA PRO A 219 2.98 -15.03 -10.50
C PRO A 219 3.60 -14.19 -11.61
N ASP A 220 2.80 -13.74 -12.57
CA ASP A 220 3.25 -12.91 -13.69
C ASP A 220 3.66 -11.51 -13.22
N ASP A 221 2.88 -10.90 -12.33
CA ASP A 221 3.25 -9.62 -11.71
C ASP A 221 4.53 -9.75 -10.89
N LEU A 222 4.67 -10.83 -10.12
CA LEU A 222 5.89 -11.09 -9.33
C LEU A 222 7.12 -11.22 -10.23
N ARG A 223 7.02 -11.94 -11.37
CA ARG A 223 8.13 -12.09 -12.35
C ARG A 223 8.49 -10.73 -12.96
N GLN A 224 7.49 -9.96 -13.38
CA GLN A 224 7.73 -8.64 -13.97
C GLN A 224 8.37 -7.67 -12.99
N ILE A 225 7.90 -7.63 -11.74
CA ILE A 225 8.47 -6.77 -10.69
C ILE A 225 9.91 -7.22 -10.35
N ALA A 226 10.16 -8.52 -10.27
CA ALA A 226 11.50 -9.05 -9.98
C ALA A 226 12.55 -8.67 -11.04
N GLN A 227 12.12 -8.47 -12.31
CA GLN A 227 12.98 -8.11 -13.43
C GLN A 227 13.09 -6.60 -13.66
N ASP A 228 12.21 -5.78 -13.09
CA ASP A 228 12.20 -4.33 -13.33
C ASP A 228 13.24 -3.63 -12.44
N GLU A 229 14.33 -3.17 -13.03
CA GLU A 229 15.43 -2.48 -12.33
C GLU A 229 15.02 -1.17 -11.68
N ARG A 230 13.88 -0.58 -12.06
CA ARG A 230 13.34 0.64 -11.45
C ARG A 230 12.66 0.39 -10.11
N VAL A 231 12.46 -0.87 -9.75
CA VAL A 231 11.88 -1.28 -8.47
C VAL A 231 13.00 -1.50 -7.46
N LEU A 232 12.74 -1.13 -6.19
CA LEU A 232 13.69 -1.31 -5.11
C LEU A 232 14.22 -2.74 -5.03
N PRO A 233 15.52 -2.96 -4.84
CA PRO A 233 16.14 -4.29 -4.75
C PRO A 233 15.50 -5.17 -3.67
N SER A 234 15.09 -4.60 -2.54
CA SER A 234 14.38 -5.29 -1.46
C SER A 234 13.05 -5.89 -1.94
N VAL A 235 12.28 -5.14 -2.72
CA VAL A 235 11.00 -5.60 -3.29
C VAL A 235 11.23 -6.70 -4.32
N ARG A 236 12.21 -6.51 -5.22
CA ARG A 236 12.58 -7.52 -6.23
C ARG A 236 12.99 -8.85 -5.59
N ARG A 237 13.86 -8.79 -4.57
CA ARG A 237 14.28 -9.97 -3.81
C ARG A 237 13.08 -10.70 -3.19
N ARG A 238 12.17 -9.97 -2.56
CA ARG A 238 10.96 -10.56 -1.98
C ARG A 238 10.08 -11.24 -3.01
N CYS A 239 9.95 -10.67 -4.21
CA CYS A 239 9.23 -11.32 -5.32
C CYS A 239 9.90 -12.64 -5.73
N LEU A 240 11.24 -12.67 -5.83
CA LEU A 240 12.00 -13.89 -6.14
C LEU A 240 11.84 -14.96 -5.05
N GLU A 241 11.89 -14.59 -3.78
CA GLU A 241 11.67 -15.52 -2.65
C GLU A 241 10.30 -16.19 -2.72
N ILE A 242 9.24 -15.43 -3.04
CA ILE A 242 7.90 -15.98 -3.18
C ILE A 242 7.83 -16.89 -4.42
N LEU A 243 8.40 -16.48 -5.56
CA LEU A 243 8.43 -17.29 -6.77
C LEU A 243 9.17 -18.60 -6.56
N ALA A 244 10.30 -18.59 -5.85
CA ALA A 244 11.05 -19.80 -5.53
C ALA A 244 10.24 -20.79 -4.69
N ARG A 245 9.41 -20.31 -3.76
CA ARG A 245 8.50 -21.16 -2.96
C ARG A 245 7.32 -21.70 -3.75
N LEU A 246 6.93 -21.01 -4.83
CA LEU A 246 5.82 -21.44 -5.71
C LEU A 246 6.27 -22.40 -6.82
N SER A 247 7.57 -22.45 -7.12
CA SER A 247 8.12 -23.44 -8.05
C SER A 247 8.16 -24.80 -7.34
N PRO A 248 7.64 -25.89 -7.94
CA PRO A 248 7.83 -27.22 -7.38
C PRO A 248 9.35 -27.46 -7.28
N PRO A 249 9.84 -28.17 -6.24
CA PRO A 249 11.22 -28.62 -6.20
C PRO A 249 11.47 -29.36 -7.52
N GLU A 250 12.55 -29.00 -8.22
CA GLU A 250 12.99 -29.75 -9.40
C GLU A 250 13.10 -31.21 -8.97
N GLY A 251 12.14 -32.00 -9.44
CA GLY A 251 12.10 -33.41 -9.10
C GLY A 251 13.41 -34.04 -9.51
N ASP A 252 14.02 -34.76 -8.59
CA ASP A 252 15.04 -35.76 -8.84
C ASP A 252 14.63 -36.52 -10.10
N ALA A 253 15.22 -36.15 -11.22
CA ALA A 253 15.16 -36.95 -12.42
C ALA A 253 15.92 -38.22 -12.08
N SER A 254 15.20 -39.21 -11.53
CA SER A 254 15.73 -40.56 -11.38
C SER A 254 16.26 -40.97 -12.74
N PRO A 255 17.55 -41.38 -12.85
CA PRO A 255 18.08 -41.85 -14.12
C PRO A 255 17.29 -43.10 -14.48
N SER A 256 16.60 -43.06 -15.62
CA SER A 256 16.00 -44.26 -16.22
C SER A 256 17.08 -45.29 -16.43
N ILE A 257 17.08 -46.32 -15.61
CA ILE A 257 17.86 -47.53 -15.82
C ILE A 257 17.20 -48.27 -16.97
N HIS A 258 17.87 -48.26 -18.11
CA HIS A 258 17.64 -49.22 -19.19
C HIS A 258 18.51 -50.43 -18.99
#